data_6587a71b5f7c75961791c5f53e148538
#
_entry.id   6587a71b5f7c75961791c5f53e148538
#
_cell.length_a   1.000
_cell.length_b   1.000
_cell.length_c   1.000
_cell.angle_alpha   90.00
_cell.angle_beta   90.00
_cell.angle_gamma   90.00
#
_symmetry.space_group_name_H-M   'P 1'
#
loop_
_entity.id
_entity.type
_entity.pdbx_description
1 polymer ?
#
loop_
_entity_poly.entity_id
_entity_poly.type
_entity_poly.pdbx_seq_one_letter_code
_entity_poly.pdbx_strand_id
1 'polypeptide(L)'
;RMDGDDISLPRRVEKQVAFLESHPEYSLVGAGMIPFDENGQRAARIAREIPSGYDLKSGPCFYHATIVTRKKAFDSLKGYTVLPRTQRGQDYDLWFRFFAAGYRGYNLQEPLYMVRESVSDLRKRTLTSRLYEVKTRFYGFRLLRFPLRYYPYVLKPVIAGLTPRRIMFLYHNIKSRNKRSK
;
A
#
# COMPACT_ATOMS: atom_id res chain seq x y z
N ARG A 1 0.00 -13.17 2.76
CA ARG A 1 -0.58 -12.76 1.49
C ARG A 1 0.40 -13.01 0.35
N MET A 2 -0.09 -13.47 -0.77
CA MET A 2 0.67 -13.68 -2.00
C MET A 2 -0.30 -13.65 -3.17
N ASP A 3 0.07 -13.01 -4.27
CA ASP A 3 -0.68 -13.05 -5.52
C ASP A 3 -0.12 -14.16 -6.44
N GLY A 4 -0.97 -14.76 -7.29
CA GLY A 4 -0.64 -16.01 -8.00
C GLY A 4 0.37 -15.85 -9.14
N ASP A 5 0.61 -14.62 -9.61
CA ASP A 5 1.54 -14.27 -10.67
C ASP A 5 2.84 -13.62 -10.16
N ASP A 6 3.00 -13.55 -8.83
CA ASP A 6 4.14 -12.98 -8.14
C ASP A 6 5.12 -14.05 -7.65
N ILE A 7 6.32 -13.64 -7.24
CA ILE A 7 7.37 -14.53 -6.73
C ILE A 7 7.73 -14.15 -5.29
N SER A 8 7.53 -15.09 -4.37
CA SER A 8 8.05 -14.98 -3.00
C SER A 8 9.52 -15.38 -2.99
N LEU A 9 10.41 -14.49 -2.57
CA LEU A 9 11.84 -14.81 -2.48
C LEU A 9 12.11 -15.82 -1.35
N PRO A 10 13.18 -16.61 -1.44
CA PRO A 10 13.58 -17.54 -0.39
C PRO A 10 13.66 -16.85 0.98
N ARG A 11 13.29 -17.58 2.03
CA ARG A 11 13.30 -17.11 3.42
C ARG A 11 12.38 -15.95 3.77
N ARG A 12 11.53 -15.45 2.82
CA ARG A 12 10.59 -14.36 3.10
C ARG A 12 9.72 -14.65 4.33
N VAL A 13 9.01 -15.77 4.28
CA VAL A 13 8.07 -16.13 5.37
C VAL A 13 8.81 -16.38 6.65
N GLU A 14 9.96 -17.09 6.62
CA GLU A 14 10.83 -17.33 7.78
C GLU A 14 11.21 -16.01 8.46
N LYS A 15 11.76 -15.03 7.70
CA LYS A 15 12.17 -13.74 8.24
C LYS A 15 11.01 -12.94 8.83
N GLN A 16 9.86 -12.95 8.17
CA GLN A 16 8.68 -12.22 8.61
C GLN A 16 8.04 -12.85 9.85
N VAL A 17 8.00 -14.17 9.93
CA VAL A 17 7.50 -14.89 11.11
C VAL A 17 8.44 -14.68 12.30
N ALA A 18 9.75 -14.88 12.13
CA ALA A 18 10.73 -14.64 13.17
C ALA A 18 10.67 -13.20 13.72
N PHE A 19 10.47 -12.21 12.81
CA PHE A 19 10.28 -10.83 13.23
C PHE A 19 9.03 -10.66 14.12
N LEU A 20 7.89 -11.19 13.69
CA LEU A 20 6.67 -11.10 14.50
C LEU A 20 6.80 -11.84 15.84
N GLU A 21 7.47 -12.97 15.88
CA GLU A 21 7.69 -13.73 17.12
C GLU A 21 8.54 -12.95 18.13
N SER A 22 9.59 -12.27 17.66
CA SER A 22 10.48 -11.46 18.51
C SER A 22 9.91 -10.07 18.84
N HIS A 23 8.86 -9.60 18.15
CA HIS A 23 8.26 -8.28 18.33
C HIS A 23 6.75 -8.37 18.52
N PRO A 24 6.28 -8.76 19.73
CA PRO A 24 4.86 -8.97 20.00
C PRO A 24 4.00 -7.70 19.89
N GLU A 25 4.60 -6.51 19.94
CA GLU A 25 3.94 -5.22 19.77
C GLU A 25 3.47 -4.96 18.33
N TYR A 26 3.99 -5.71 17.34
CA TYR A 26 3.55 -5.61 15.96
C TYR A 26 2.58 -6.73 15.60
N SER A 27 1.50 -6.36 14.93
CA SER A 27 0.46 -7.28 14.46
C SER A 27 0.60 -7.62 12.97
N LEU A 28 1.45 -6.88 12.26
CA LEU A 28 1.68 -7.03 10.83
C LEU A 28 3.13 -6.68 10.51
N VAL A 29 3.72 -7.44 9.60
CA VAL A 29 5.00 -7.11 8.98
C VAL A 29 4.90 -7.19 7.46
N GLY A 30 5.28 -6.10 6.80
CA GLY A 30 5.51 -6.03 5.36
C GLY A 30 6.98 -6.23 5.00
N ALA A 31 7.28 -6.19 3.71
CA ALA A 31 8.64 -6.18 3.19
C ALA A 31 8.74 -5.29 1.96
N GLY A 32 9.95 -5.00 1.52
CA GLY A 32 10.18 -4.40 0.21
C GLY A 32 9.80 -5.35 -0.93
N MET A 33 9.66 -4.78 -2.12
CA MET A 33 9.36 -5.54 -3.33
C MET A 33 10.21 -5.10 -4.52
N ILE A 34 10.41 -6.02 -5.47
CA ILE A 34 11.08 -5.79 -6.75
C ILE A 34 10.02 -5.94 -7.84
N PRO A 35 9.62 -4.86 -8.53
CA PRO A 35 8.77 -4.99 -9.71
C PRO A 35 9.51 -5.68 -10.85
N PHE A 36 8.82 -6.56 -11.59
CA PHE A 36 9.37 -7.21 -12.78
C PHE A 36 8.31 -7.36 -13.88
N ASP A 37 8.76 -7.44 -15.10
CA ASP A 37 7.96 -7.76 -16.29
C ASP A 37 8.81 -8.60 -17.28
N GLU A 38 8.37 -8.74 -18.52
CA GLU A 38 9.08 -9.44 -19.58
C GLU A 38 10.44 -8.81 -19.97
N ASN A 39 10.67 -7.56 -19.60
CA ASN A 39 11.93 -6.83 -19.85
C ASN A 39 12.91 -6.96 -18.66
N GLY A 40 12.53 -7.66 -17.60
CA GLY A 40 13.36 -7.91 -16.43
C GLY A 40 12.91 -7.21 -15.15
N GLN A 41 13.83 -7.15 -14.20
CA GLN A 41 13.60 -6.54 -12.89
C GLN A 41 13.83 -5.04 -12.92
N ARG A 42 13.03 -4.31 -12.13
CA ARG A 42 13.20 -2.87 -11.89
C ARG A 42 13.75 -2.60 -10.49
N ALA A 43 14.06 -1.34 -10.20
CA ALA A 43 14.56 -0.93 -8.89
C ALA A 43 13.64 -1.36 -7.76
N ALA A 44 14.21 -1.93 -6.70
CA ALA A 44 13.49 -2.30 -5.50
C ALA A 44 12.75 -1.10 -4.91
N ARG A 45 11.58 -1.36 -4.34
CA ARG A 45 10.77 -0.39 -3.61
C ARG A 45 10.70 -0.80 -2.16
N ILE A 46 11.12 0.09 -1.29
CA ILE A 46 11.06 -0.08 0.16
C ILE A 46 10.06 0.93 0.72
N ALA A 47 9.14 0.47 1.55
CA ALA A 47 8.19 1.33 2.25
C ALA A 47 8.83 1.88 3.54
N ARG A 48 8.21 2.92 4.12
CA ARG A 48 8.62 3.43 5.43
C ARG A 48 8.62 2.30 6.46
N GLU A 49 9.69 2.20 7.23
CA GLU A 49 9.94 1.14 8.19
C GLU A 49 8.82 1.00 9.22
N ILE A 50 8.52 2.07 9.96
CA ILE A 50 7.43 2.12 10.94
C ILE A 50 6.40 3.14 10.45
N PRO A 51 5.40 2.70 9.69
CA PRO A 51 4.34 3.58 9.24
C PRO A 51 3.33 3.85 10.35
N SER A 52 2.68 4.99 10.24
CA SER A 52 1.57 5.42 11.09
C SER A 52 0.28 5.56 10.28
N GLY A 53 -0.85 5.66 10.95
CA GLY A 53 -2.12 5.96 10.28
C GLY A 53 -2.07 7.24 9.44
N TYR A 54 -1.26 8.23 9.82
CA TYR A 54 -1.11 9.49 9.07
C TYR A 54 -0.41 9.33 7.72
N ASP A 55 0.38 8.27 7.53
CA ASP A 55 1.04 8.02 6.25
C ASP A 55 0.02 7.65 5.16
N LEU A 56 -1.16 7.15 5.57
CA LEU A 56 -2.26 6.83 4.67
C LEU A 56 -2.83 8.04 3.92
N LYS A 57 -2.56 9.28 4.35
CA LYS A 57 -2.94 10.48 3.57
C LYS A 57 -2.34 10.46 2.16
N SER A 58 -1.16 9.90 2.02
CA SER A 58 -0.41 9.86 0.75
C SER A 58 -0.71 8.63 -0.10
N GLY A 59 -1.15 7.53 0.49
CA GLY A 59 -1.43 6.24 -0.14
C GLY A 59 -1.22 5.08 0.83
N PRO A 60 -1.35 3.83 0.36
CA PRO A 60 -1.03 2.65 1.17
C PRO A 60 0.41 2.71 1.69
N CYS A 61 0.59 2.29 2.94
CA CYS A 61 1.88 2.29 3.62
C CYS A 61 2.52 0.90 3.74
N PHE A 62 1.82 -0.13 3.32
CA PHE A 62 2.30 -1.50 3.16
C PHE A 62 2.10 -1.94 1.70
N TYR A 63 3.06 -2.68 1.16
CA TYR A 63 2.89 -3.40 -0.10
C TYR A 63 2.06 -4.64 0.17
N HIS A 64 0.81 -4.64 -0.24
CA HIS A 64 -0.20 -5.61 0.18
C HIS A 64 0.19 -7.07 -0.05
N ALA A 65 0.81 -7.38 -1.19
CA ALA A 65 1.24 -8.73 -1.53
C ALA A 65 2.39 -9.26 -0.64
N THR A 66 3.11 -8.35 0.05
CA THR A 66 4.28 -8.73 0.86
C THR A 66 3.96 -9.03 2.33
N ILE A 67 2.74 -8.78 2.79
CA ILE A 67 2.43 -8.80 4.22
C ILE A 67 2.33 -10.20 4.80
N VAL A 68 2.76 -10.33 6.06
CA VAL A 68 2.37 -11.37 7.01
C VAL A 68 1.71 -10.69 8.19
N THR A 69 0.55 -11.17 8.61
CA THR A 69 -0.20 -10.60 9.73
C THR A 69 -0.60 -11.69 10.72
N ARG A 70 -0.68 -11.33 12.00
CA ARG A 70 -1.23 -12.24 13.01
C ARG A 70 -2.70 -12.51 12.71
N LYS A 71 -3.07 -13.78 12.67
CA LYS A 71 -4.46 -14.19 12.39
C LYS A 71 -5.45 -13.48 13.32
N LYS A 72 -5.15 -13.39 14.62
CA LYS A 72 -6.00 -12.71 15.60
C LYS A 72 -6.31 -11.25 15.23
N ALA A 73 -5.32 -10.50 14.73
CA ALA A 73 -5.53 -9.12 14.29
C ALA A 73 -6.40 -9.06 13.03
N PHE A 74 -6.17 -9.93 12.05
CA PHE A 74 -6.97 -10.00 10.83
C PHE A 74 -8.42 -10.37 11.12
N ASP A 75 -8.66 -11.36 11.98
CA ASP A 75 -10.00 -11.82 12.37
C ASP A 75 -10.76 -10.73 13.15
N SER A 76 -10.09 -10.01 14.06
CA SER A 76 -10.71 -8.91 14.81
C SER A 76 -11.18 -7.76 13.91
N LEU A 77 -10.48 -7.56 12.78
CA LEU A 77 -10.86 -6.62 11.75
C LEU A 77 -11.96 -7.17 10.80
N LYS A 78 -12.42 -8.41 11.02
CA LYS A 78 -13.38 -9.12 10.14
C LYS A 78 -12.90 -9.22 8.68
N GLY A 79 -11.58 -9.36 8.48
CA GLY A 79 -10.96 -9.49 7.16
C GLY A 79 -11.16 -8.28 6.25
N TYR A 80 -11.33 -8.53 4.96
CA TYR A 80 -11.58 -7.47 3.97
C TYR A 80 -13.03 -7.03 3.93
N THR A 81 -13.26 -5.73 3.81
CA THR A 81 -14.60 -5.18 3.57
C THR A 81 -15.01 -5.43 2.12
N VAL A 82 -16.18 -6.06 1.92
CA VAL A 82 -16.76 -6.32 0.59
C VAL A 82 -17.89 -5.33 0.33
N LEU A 83 -17.56 -4.19 -0.26
CA LEU A 83 -18.50 -3.12 -0.62
C LEU A 83 -18.12 -2.54 -1.98
N PRO A 84 -19.03 -1.87 -2.71
CA PRO A 84 -18.69 -1.22 -3.98
C PRO A 84 -17.48 -0.28 -3.88
N ARG A 85 -17.37 0.49 -2.77
CA ARG A 85 -16.24 1.42 -2.56
C ARG A 85 -14.89 0.71 -2.36
N THR A 86 -14.89 -0.55 -1.96
CA THR A 86 -13.65 -1.32 -1.69
C THR A 86 -13.29 -2.28 -2.81
N GLN A 87 -14.05 -2.35 -3.89
CA GLN A 87 -13.82 -3.25 -5.02
C GLN A 87 -12.40 -3.14 -5.60
N ARG A 88 -11.81 -1.93 -5.55
CA ARG A 88 -10.39 -1.68 -5.84
C ARG A 88 -9.79 -0.81 -4.73
N GLY A 89 -9.27 -1.41 -3.70
CA GLY A 89 -8.71 -0.70 -2.55
C GLY A 89 -9.17 -1.31 -1.22
N GLN A 90 -9.54 -2.58 -1.25
CA GLN A 90 -9.87 -3.36 -0.05
C GLN A 90 -8.69 -3.42 0.94
N ASP A 91 -7.46 -3.42 0.43
CA ASP A 91 -6.23 -3.30 1.19
C ASP A 91 -6.15 -1.93 1.89
N TYR A 92 -6.47 -0.86 1.17
CA TYR A 92 -6.41 0.49 1.70
C TYR A 92 -7.47 0.72 2.79
N ASP A 93 -8.67 0.20 2.63
CA ASP A 93 -9.71 0.17 3.67
C ASP A 93 -9.24 -0.62 4.91
N LEU A 94 -8.59 -1.76 4.69
CA LEU A 94 -8.05 -2.60 5.77
C LEU A 94 -7.00 -1.82 6.59
N TRP A 95 -6.12 -1.05 5.96
CA TRP A 95 -5.12 -0.26 6.66
C TRP A 95 -5.71 0.85 7.52
N PHE A 96 -6.77 1.51 7.06
CA PHE A 96 -7.48 2.49 7.89
C PHE A 96 -8.08 1.83 9.14
N ARG A 97 -8.72 0.67 8.99
CA ARG A 97 -9.29 -0.07 10.12
C ARG A 97 -8.21 -0.64 11.03
N PHE A 98 -7.11 -1.09 10.47
CA PHE A 98 -5.95 -1.59 11.21
C PHE A 98 -5.39 -0.54 12.18
N PHE A 99 -5.11 0.66 11.70
CA PHE A 99 -4.62 1.73 12.57
C PHE A 99 -5.70 2.29 13.51
N ALA A 100 -6.96 2.32 13.09
CA ALA A 100 -8.06 2.74 13.95
C ALA A 100 -8.29 1.80 15.13
N ALA A 101 -7.99 0.51 14.95
CA ALA A 101 -8.01 -0.49 16.02
C ALA A 101 -6.77 -0.45 16.93
N GLY A 102 -5.85 0.50 16.70
CA GLY A 102 -4.64 0.65 17.51
C GLY A 102 -3.51 -0.34 17.17
N TYR A 103 -3.64 -1.12 16.10
CA TYR A 103 -2.60 -2.05 15.70
C TYR A 103 -1.37 -1.34 15.12
N ARG A 104 -0.21 -1.95 15.32
CA ARG A 104 1.08 -1.48 14.79
C ARG A 104 1.60 -2.46 13.75
N GLY A 105 2.17 -1.91 12.68
CA GLY A 105 2.82 -2.67 11.64
C GLY A 105 4.24 -2.18 11.37
N TYR A 106 5.05 -3.04 10.78
CA TYR A 106 6.45 -2.79 10.44
C TYR A 106 6.71 -3.18 8.99
N ASN A 107 7.64 -2.54 8.31
CA ASN A 107 8.13 -2.97 7.00
C ASN A 107 9.62 -3.30 7.10
N LEU A 108 9.96 -4.56 6.90
CA LEU A 108 11.36 -4.97 6.74
C LEU A 108 12.00 -4.16 5.60
N GLN A 109 13.18 -3.62 5.87
CA GLN A 109 13.91 -2.78 4.93
C GLN A 109 14.72 -3.62 3.91
N GLU A 110 14.14 -4.77 3.54
CA GLU A 110 14.71 -5.74 2.62
C GLU A 110 13.66 -6.12 1.56
N PRO A 111 14.02 -6.18 0.27
CA PRO A 111 13.09 -6.66 -0.76
C PRO A 111 13.03 -8.20 -0.70
N LEU A 112 11.90 -8.73 -0.25
CA LEU A 112 11.66 -10.17 -0.08
C LEU A 112 10.60 -10.71 -1.05
N TYR A 113 10.16 -9.90 -2.01
CA TYR A 113 9.06 -10.23 -2.90
C TYR A 113 9.26 -9.63 -4.28
N MET A 114 8.93 -10.36 -5.32
CA MET A 114 8.91 -9.82 -6.68
C MET A 114 7.46 -9.75 -7.15
N VAL A 115 7.04 -8.55 -7.57
CA VAL A 115 5.68 -8.27 -8.05
C VAL A 115 5.68 -8.16 -9.57
N ARG A 116 4.79 -8.90 -10.23
CA ARG A 116 4.58 -8.76 -11.67
C ARG A 116 3.78 -7.49 -11.95
N GLU A 117 4.40 -6.54 -12.65
CA GLU A 117 3.74 -5.28 -13.04
C GLU A 117 3.68 -5.18 -14.56
N SER A 118 2.51 -5.39 -15.14
CA SER A 118 2.27 -5.14 -16.56
C SER A 118 1.82 -3.68 -16.80
N VAL A 119 2.27 -3.12 -17.94
CA VAL A 119 1.80 -1.79 -18.40
C VAL A 119 0.28 -1.77 -18.61
N SER A 120 -0.33 -2.93 -18.93
CA SER A 120 -1.78 -3.07 -19.08
C SER A 120 -2.56 -2.80 -17.80
N ASP A 121 -1.99 -3.05 -16.63
CA ASP A 121 -2.67 -2.88 -15.33
C ASP A 121 -2.91 -1.40 -15.00
N LEU A 122 -2.05 -0.52 -15.50
CA LEU A 122 -2.21 0.92 -15.38
C LEU A 122 -3.41 1.47 -16.19
N ARG A 123 -3.84 0.76 -17.24
CA ARG A 123 -4.96 1.16 -18.11
C ARG A 123 -6.34 0.81 -17.51
N LYS A 124 -6.41 -0.08 -16.53
CA LYS A 124 -7.65 -0.61 -15.95
C LYS A 124 -8.36 0.32 -14.95
N ARG A 125 -7.81 1.52 -14.66
CA ARG A 125 -8.40 2.45 -13.68
C ARG A 125 -9.44 3.36 -14.33
N THR A 126 -10.72 3.01 -14.17
CA THR A 126 -11.87 3.82 -14.62
C THR A 126 -12.13 5.01 -13.69
N LEU A 127 -12.89 6.01 -14.15
CA LEU A 127 -13.35 7.13 -13.29
C LEU A 127 -14.17 6.62 -12.11
N THR A 128 -15.02 5.62 -12.32
CA THR A 128 -15.83 4.99 -11.27
C THR A 128 -14.93 4.40 -10.17
N SER A 129 -13.85 3.69 -10.55
CA SER A 129 -12.91 3.14 -9.56
C SER A 129 -12.20 4.23 -8.75
N ARG A 130 -11.93 5.39 -9.36
CA ARG A 130 -11.33 6.54 -8.67
C ARG A 130 -12.30 7.20 -7.69
N LEU A 131 -13.58 7.31 -8.06
CA LEU A 131 -14.62 7.80 -7.14
C LEU A 131 -14.81 6.85 -5.94
N TYR A 132 -14.72 5.55 -6.15
CA TYR A 132 -14.73 4.58 -5.05
C TYR A 132 -13.50 4.75 -4.14
N GLU A 133 -12.33 4.99 -4.70
CA GLU A 133 -11.13 5.28 -3.91
C GLU A 133 -11.31 6.57 -3.08
N VAL A 134 -11.92 7.62 -3.64
CA VAL A 134 -12.27 8.85 -2.90
C VAL A 134 -13.20 8.53 -1.72
N LYS A 135 -14.25 7.73 -1.93
CA LYS A 135 -15.15 7.31 -0.84
C LYS A 135 -14.42 6.53 0.24
N THR A 136 -13.53 5.62 -0.13
CA THR A 136 -12.71 4.85 0.82
C THR A 136 -11.78 5.75 1.62
N ARG A 137 -11.11 6.73 0.96
CA ARG A 137 -10.27 7.73 1.64
C ARG A 137 -11.08 8.60 2.60
N PHE A 138 -12.22 9.11 2.15
CA PHE A 138 -13.09 9.94 2.99
C PHE A 138 -13.52 9.19 4.25
N TYR A 139 -13.99 7.95 4.10
CA TYR A 139 -14.35 7.08 5.22
C TYR A 139 -13.16 6.85 6.16
N GLY A 140 -11.99 6.49 5.61
CA GLY A 140 -10.78 6.23 6.39
C GLY A 140 -10.26 7.46 7.12
N PHE A 141 -10.34 8.65 6.52
CA PHE A 141 -9.94 9.91 7.16
C PHE A 141 -10.86 10.25 8.35
N ARG A 142 -12.17 10.01 8.20
CA ARG A 142 -13.11 10.16 9.33
C ARG A 142 -12.80 9.15 10.44
N LEU A 143 -12.55 7.89 10.08
CA LEU A 143 -12.27 6.80 11.02
C LEU A 143 -11.01 7.11 11.86
N LEU A 144 -9.95 7.62 11.23
CA LEU A 144 -8.70 8.00 11.90
C LEU A 144 -8.71 9.43 12.45
N ARG A 145 -9.85 10.15 12.38
CA ARG A 145 -10.02 11.53 12.85
C ARG A 145 -8.95 12.48 12.29
N PHE A 146 -8.69 12.39 10.98
CA PHE A 146 -7.75 13.29 10.34
C PHE A 146 -8.18 14.76 10.47
N PRO A 147 -7.25 15.70 10.78
CA PRO A 147 -7.52 17.12 10.70
C PRO A 147 -8.03 17.55 9.32
N LEU A 148 -8.96 18.52 9.26
CA LEU A 148 -9.62 18.97 8.03
C LEU A 148 -8.62 19.42 6.95
N ARG A 149 -7.46 19.94 7.33
CA ARG A 149 -6.37 20.34 6.41
C ARG A 149 -5.87 19.19 5.50
N TYR A 150 -6.14 17.93 5.86
CA TYR A 150 -5.74 16.77 5.06
C TYR A 150 -6.82 16.30 4.09
N TYR A 151 -8.05 16.78 4.20
CA TYR A 151 -9.16 16.34 3.33
C TYR A 151 -8.95 16.62 1.84
N PRO A 152 -8.20 17.65 1.39
CA PRO A 152 -7.86 17.78 -0.03
C PRO A 152 -7.15 16.55 -0.62
N TYR A 153 -6.40 15.77 0.19
CA TYR A 153 -5.78 14.52 -0.24
C TYR A 153 -6.77 13.42 -0.61
N VAL A 154 -8.04 13.53 -0.16
CA VAL A 154 -9.12 12.61 -0.54
C VAL A 154 -9.37 12.66 -2.05
N LEU A 155 -9.22 13.82 -2.68
CA LEU A 155 -9.44 14.03 -4.12
C LEU A 155 -8.24 13.60 -4.99
N LYS A 156 -7.11 13.24 -4.38
CA LYS A 156 -5.89 12.83 -5.11
C LYS A 156 -6.13 11.79 -6.22
N PRO A 157 -6.96 10.74 -6.06
CA PRO A 157 -7.22 9.77 -7.12
C PRO A 157 -7.88 10.40 -8.36
N VAL A 158 -8.80 11.33 -8.15
CA VAL A 158 -9.51 12.03 -9.25
C VAL A 158 -8.54 12.98 -9.96
N ILE A 159 -7.80 13.79 -9.21
CA ILE A 159 -6.78 14.70 -9.77
C ILE A 159 -5.76 13.93 -10.59
N ALA A 160 -5.24 12.81 -10.06
CA ALA A 160 -4.33 11.94 -10.79
C ALA A 160 -4.97 11.32 -12.06
N GLY A 161 -6.29 11.16 -12.08
CA GLY A 161 -7.04 10.67 -13.24
C GLY A 161 -7.22 11.67 -14.33
N LEU A 162 -7.38 12.93 -13.97
CA LEU A 162 -7.57 14.05 -14.90
C LEU A 162 -6.23 14.60 -15.41
N THR A 163 -5.12 14.27 -14.75
CA THR A 163 -3.79 14.75 -15.13
C THR A 163 -3.30 14.04 -16.39
N PRO A 164 -2.98 14.77 -17.49
CA PRO A 164 -2.42 14.18 -18.70
C PRO A 164 -1.14 13.39 -18.40
N ARG A 165 -0.97 12.23 -19.07
CA ARG A 165 0.19 11.33 -18.86
C ARG A 165 1.54 12.04 -18.99
N ARG A 166 1.66 13.03 -19.91
CA ARG A 166 2.89 13.81 -20.11
C ARG A 166 3.30 14.58 -18.85
N ILE A 167 2.33 15.19 -18.15
CA ILE A 167 2.56 15.94 -16.91
C ILE A 167 2.93 14.98 -15.77
N MET A 168 2.28 13.83 -15.70
CA MET A 168 2.59 12.82 -14.70
C MET A 168 4.01 12.24 -14.88
N PHE A 169 4.45 12.03 -16.12
CA PHE A 169 5.80 11.58 -16.44
C PHE A 169 6.86 12.61 -16.04
N LEU A 170 6.64 13.89 -16.35
CA LEU A 170 7.50 15.02 -15.92
C LEU A 170 7.61 15.10 -14.39
N TYR A 171 6.50 15.02 -13.69
CA TYR A 171 6.47 15.02 -12.22
C TYR A 171 7.27 13.86 -11.60
N HIS A 172 7.13 12.65 -12.13
CA HIS A 172 7.88 11.49 -11.67
C HIS A 172 9.39 11.63 -11.93
N ASN A 173 9.78 12.17 -13.06
CA ASN A 173 11.19 12.41 -13.39
C ASN A 173 11.84 13.47 -12.48
N ILE A 174 11.14 14.56 -12.17
CA ILE A 174 11.62 15.58 -11.22
C ILE A 174 11.76 14.99 -9.81
N LYS A 175 10.76 14.22 -9.37
CA LYS A 175 10.78 13.60 -8.04
C LYS A 175 11.87 12.54 -7.88
N SER A 176 12.18 11.79 -8.93
CA SER A 176 13.27 10.80 -8.92
C SER A 176 14.65 11.46 -8.91
N ARG A 177 14.82 12.60 -9.60
CA ARG A 177 16.07 13.40 -9.58
C ARG A 177 16.34 13.96 -8.17
N ASN A 178 15.34 14.51 -7.49
CA ASN A 178 15.49 15.06 -6.13
C ASN A 178 15.73 13.99 -5.05
N LYS A 179 15.45 12.70 -5.31
CA LYS A 179 15.80 11.61 -4.41
C LYS A 179 17.23 11.08 -4.59
N ARG A 180 17.89 11.41 -5.71
CA ARG A 180 19.29 11.03 -5.98
C ARG A 180 20.29 12.07 -5.46
N SER A 181 19.84 13.27 -5.10
CA SER A 181 20.67 14.38 -4.59
C SER A 181 20.54 14.58 -3.07
N LYS A 182 19.97 13.64 -2.36
CA LYS A 182 19.96 13.50 -0.90
C LYS A 182 20.44 12.10 -0.50
#